data_54a21ee8315d1b99eae4a8fb2c9fe879
#
_entry.id   54a21ee8315d1b99eae4a8fb2c9fe879
#
_cell.length_a   1.000
_cell.length_b   1.000
_cell.length_c   1.000
_cell.angle_alpha   90.00
_cell.angle_beta   90.00
_cell.angle_gamma   90.00
#
_symmetry.space_group_name_H-M   'P 1'
#
loop_
_entity.id
_entity.type
_entity.pdbx_description
1 polymer ?
#
loop_
_entity_poly.entity_id
_entity_poly.type
_entity_poly.pdbx_seq_one_letter_code
_entity_poly.pdbx_strand_id
1 'polypeptide(L)'
;MTTMRRRLTLVTVAVLTVVVVGGRVRQQMAIESRDQAVTAKDLRILQKADALLKNASVWNRHDDRVCDDDEAGGKRSLFCALQKADREILGEYEHRNVALQEVRFAIQDATRDRQTEMVIRALRQFSLPHRLMDFNNLPETRFEDVKQVLRVATERVGARLNRSKQ
;
A
#
# COMPACT_ATOMS: atom_id res chain seq x y z
N MET A 1 13.89 -47.63 24.74
CA MET A 1 12.84 -47.25 23.76
C MET A 1 12.41 -45.79 23.80
N THR A 2 12.86 -44.97 24.72
CA THR A 2 12.41 -43.55 24.96
C THR A 2 13.12 -42.51 24.09
N THR A 3 14.31 -42.77 23.58
CA THR A 3 15.11 -41.80 22.83
C THR A 3 14.67 -41.65 21.36
N MET A 4 14.08 -42.67 20.77
CA MET A 4 13.65 -42.64 19.37
C MET A 4 12.36 -41.80 19.16
N ARG A 5 11.44 -41.83 20.14
CA ARG A 5 10.21 -40.99 20.08
C ARG A 5 10.48 -39.51 20.19
N ARG A 6 11.46 -39.06 20.99
CA ARG A 6 11.82 -37.64 21.13
C ARG A 6 12.42 -37.03 19.86
N ARG A 7 13.18 -37.82 19.08
CA ARG A 7 13.77 -37.34 17.84
C ARG A 7 12.73 -37.18 16.72
N LEU A 8 11.73 -38.06 16.68
CA LEU A 8 10.64 -37.95 15.71
C LEU A 8 9.76 -36.70 15.94
N THR A 9 9.45 -36.39 17.21
CA THR A 9 8.64 -35.21 17.56
C THR A 9 9.36 -33.90 17.22
N LEU A 10 10.68 -33.83 17.44
CA LEU A 10 11.47 -32.63 17.12
C LEU A 10 11.56 -32.39 15.61
N VAL A 11 11.70 -33.42 14.80
CA VAL A 11 11.74 -33.31 13.35
C VAL A 11 10.39 -32.88 12.80
N THR A 12 9.29 -33.42 13.33
CA THR A 12 7.93 -33.03 12.88
C THR A 12 7.61 -31.58 13.20
N VAL A 13 8.01 -31.08 14.37
CA VAL A 13 7.81 -29.67 14.75
C VAL A 13 8.64 -28.75 13.86
N ALA A 14 9.90 -29.10 13.58
CA ALA A 14 10.78 -28.29 12.72
C ALA A 14 10.23 -28.22 11.28
N VAL A 15 9.74 -29.33 10.72
CA VAL A 15 9.16 -29.35 9.36
C VAL A 15 7.87 -28.55 9.30
N LEU A 16 6.99 -28.66 10.30
CA LEU A 16 5.76 -27.84 10.38
C LEU A 16 6.07 -26.35 10.46
N THR A 17 7.05 -25.96 11.27
CA THR A 17 7.43 -24.56 11.41
C THR A 17 7.95 -23.97 10.10
N VAL A 18 8.79 -24.71 9.37
CA VAL A 18 9.32 -24.27 8.07
C VAL A 18 8.22 -24.15 7.02
N VAL A 19 7.25 -25.05 6.99
CA VAL A 19 6.12 -25.00 6.05
C VAL A 19 5.21 -23.80 6.34
N VAL A 20 4.92 -23.54 7.61
CA VAL A 20 4.05 -22.39 8.00
C VAL A 20 4.74 -21.06 7.72
N VAL A 21 6.02 -20.93 8.03
CA VAL A 21 6.79 -19.70 7.76
C VAL A 21 6.96 -19.50 6.25
N GLY A 22 7.31 -20.55 5.51
CA GLY A 22 7.46 -20.51 4.06
C GLY A 22 6.15 -20.19 3.34
N GLY A 23 5.02 -20.72 3.82
CA GLY A 23 3.69 -20.42 3.28
C GLY A 23 3.28 -18.96 3.49
N ARG A 24 3.52 -18.41 4.69
CA ARG A 24 3.23 -16.99 4.99
C ARG A 24 4.09 -16.03 4.19
N VAL A 25 5.38 -16.32 4.03
CA VAL A 25 6.29 -15.49 3.21
C VAL A 25 5.87 -15.49 1.75
N ARG A 26 5.51 -16.65 1.17
CA ARG A 26 5.00 -16.73 -0.21
C ARG A 26 3.69 -15.99 -0.40
N GLN A 27 2.75 -16.10 0.54
CA GLN A 27 1.48 -15.39 0.48
C GLN A 27 1.68 -13.86 0.58
N GLN A 28 2.61 -13.41 1.42
CA GLN A 28 2.94 -12.00 1.55
C GLN A 28 3.60 -11.44 0.28
N MET A 29 4.50 -12.19 -0.35
CA MET A 29 5.11 -11.83 -1.64
C MET A 29 4.08 -11.77 -2.77
N ALA A 30 3.12 -12.69 -2.81
CA ALA A 30 2.05 -12.68 -3.81
C ALA A 30 1.13 -11.45 -3.67
N ILE A 31 0.83 -11.04 -2.45
CA ILE A 31 0.00 -9.85 -2.16
C ILE A 31 0.74 -8.55 -2.53
N GLU A 32 2.07 -8.55 -2.50
CA GLU A 32 2.91 -7.40 -2.86
C GLU A 32 3.37 -7.42 -4.32
N SER A 33 2.88 -8.37 -5.12
CA SER A 33 3.21 -8.47 -6.54
C SER A 33 2.62 -7.29 -7.32
N ARG A 34 3.43 -6.72 -8.22
CA ARG A 34 2.97 -5.71 -9.18
C ARG A 34 2.05 -6.30 -10.27
N ASP A 35 1.96 -7.62 -10.36
CA ASP A 35 1.21 -8.35 -11.39
C ASP A 35 -0.18 -8.78 -10.92
N GLN A 36 -0.66 -8.28 -9.77
CA GLN A 36 -2.02 -8.58 -9.31
C GLN A 36 -3.05 -8.11 -10.35
N ALA A 37 -4.09 -8.91 -10.56
CA ALA A 37 -5.18 -8.57 -11.45
C ALA A 37 -5.84 -7.26 -11.01
N VAL A 38 -6.03 -6.34 -11.96
CA VAL A 38 -6.69 -5.05 -11.73
C VAL A 38 -8.15 -5.11 -12.16
N THR A 39 -9.00 -4.36 -11.49
CA THR A 39 -10.42 -4.24 -11.77
C THR A 39 -10.83 -2.79 -12.06
N ALA A 40 -12.02 -2.61 -12.64
CA ALA A 40 -12.57 -1.27 -12.80
C ALA A 40 -12.83 -0.56 -11.46
N LYS A 41 -13.02 -1.32 -10.37
CA LYS A 41 -13.15 -0.74 -9.03
C LYS A 41 -11.85 -0.10 -8.56
N ASP A 42 -10.70 -0.74 -8.83
CA ASP A 42 -9.39 -0.17 -8.47
C ASP A 42 -9.15 1.18 -9.17
N LEU A 43 -9.49 1.26 -10.46
CA LEU A 43 -9.41 2.53 -11.19
C LEU A 43 -10.31 3.61 -10.57
N ARG A 44 -11.55 3.25 -10.21
CA ARG A 44 -12.50 4.18 -9.59
C ARG A 44 -12.03 4.65 -8.21
N ILE A 45 -11.41 3.78 -7.41
CA ILE A 45 -10.83 4.14 -6.11
C ILE A 45 -9.76 5.20 -6.29
N LEU A 46 -8.83 5.01 -7.23
CA LEU A 46 -7.76 5.96 -7.51
C LEU A 46 -8.31 7.32 -7.99
N GLN A 47 -9.24 7.31 -8.94
CA GLN A 47 -9.89 8.51 -9.44
C GLN A 47 -10.66 9.26 -8.34
N LYS A 48 -11.34 8.53 -7.46
CA LYS A 48 -12.06 9.12 -6.33
C LYS A 48 -11.11 9.72 -5.30
N ALA A 49 -10.02 9.04 -4.96
CA ALA A 49 -8.99 9.57 -4.07
C ALA A 49 -8.36 10.85 -4.63
N ASP A 50 -8.08 10.88 -5.93
CA ASP A 50 -7.57 12.07 -6.63
C ASP A 50 -8.56 13.23 -6.58
N ALA A 51 -9.85 12.97 -6.76
CA ALA A 51 -10.91 13.97 -6.66
C ALA A 51 -11.11 14.51 -5.23
N LEU A 52 -10.93 13.67 -4.21
CA LEU A 52 -10.95 14.08 -2.80
C LEU A 52 -9.79 15.01 -2.47
N LEU A 53 -8.64 14.82 -3.08
CA LEU A 53 -7.44 15.67 -2.97
C LEU A 53 -7.39 16.69 -4.11
N LYS A 54 -8.46 17.49 -4.28
CA LYS A 54 -8.63 18.38 -5.42
C LYS A 54 -7.60 19.53 -5.50
N ASN A 55 -7.09 20.00 -4.37
CA ASN A 55 -6.08 21.06 -4.26
C ASN A 55 -5.32 20.99 -2.93
N ALA A 56 -4.24 21.76 -2.80
CA ALA A 56 -3.37 21.74 -1.63
C ALA A 56 -4.08 22.17 -0.32
N SER A 57 -5.15 22.98 -0.39
CA SER A 57 -5.83 23.47 0.82
C SER A 57 -6.62 22.37 1.54
N VAL A 58 -7.03 21.31 0.82
CA VAL A 58 -7.72 20.14 1.40
C VAL A 58 -6.76 19.00 1.74
N TRP A 59 -5.46 19.16 1.50
CA TRP A 59 -4.49 18.16 1.85
C TRP A 59 -3.99 18.33 3.30
N ASN A 60 -4.09 17.24 4.09
CA ASN A 60 -3.45 17.16 5.40
C ASN A 60 -2.06 16.55 5.23
N ARG A 61 -1.03 17.36 5.53
CA ARG A 61 0.36 16.94 5.48
C ARG A 61 0.78 16.05 6.66
N HIS A 62 0.01 16.05 7.75
CA HIS A 62 0.31 15.35 8.99
C HIS A 62 -0.65 14.16 9.16
N ASP A 63 -0.34 13.08 8.48
CA ASP A 63 -1.10 11.83 8.53
C ASP A 63 -0.78 11.07 9.82
N ASP A 64 -1.76 10.87 10.67
CA ASP A 64 -1.72 10.02 11.86
C ASP A 64 -2.61 8.77 11.71
N ARG A 65 -3.25 8.63 10.56
CA ARG A 65 -4.26 7.63 10.23
C ARG A 65 -5.58 7.77 10.98
N VAL A 66 -5.79 8.85 11.68
CA VAL A 66 -7.08 9.21 12.30
C VAL A 66 -7.89 10.02 11.30
N CYS A 67 -8.61 9.32 10.41
CA CYS A 67 -9.25 9.96 9.26
C CYS A 67 -10.51 10.76 9.62
N ASP A 68 -11.09 10.53 10.79
CA ASP A 68 -12.29 11.22 11.24
C ASP A 68 -11.99 12.70 11.58
N ASP A 69 -10.83 13.00 12.16
CA ASP A 69 -10.37 14.36 12.45
C ASP A 69 -10.06 15.13 11.18
N ASP A 70 -9.45 14.47 10.20
CA ASP A 70 -9.23 15.02 8.87
C ASP A 70 -10.54 15.41 8.19
N GLU A 71 -11.56 14.58 8.32
CA GLU A 71 -12.87 14.82 7.71
C GLU A 71 -13.59 16.01 8.35
N ALA A 72 -13.55 16.13 9.67
CA ALA A 72 -14.10 17.26 10.41
C ALA A 72 -13.40 18.58 10.03
N GLY A 73 -12.09 18.56 9.79
CA GLY A 73 -11.29 19.70 9.32
C GLY A 73 -11.43 20.01 7.82
N GLY A 74 -12.20 19.23 7.05
CA GLY A 74 -12.33 19.36 5.61
C GLY A 74 -11.02 19.07 4.83
N LYS A 75 -10.05 18.44 5.48
CA LYS A 75 -8.76 18.05 4.90
C LYS A 75 -8.66 16.53 4.83
N ARG A 76 -7.68 16.02 4.09
CA ARG A 76 -7.37 14.59 4.04
C ARG A 76 -5.90 14.37 3.73
N SER A 77 -5.29 13.44 4.41
CA SER A 77 -4.00 12.88 4.01
C SER A 77 -4.17 11.97 2.79
N LEU A 78 -3.07 11.58 2.18
CA LEU A 78 -3.09 10.59 1.08
C LEU A 78 -3.74 9.28 1.52
N PHE A 79 -3.41 8.80 2.72
CA PHE A 79 -4.00 7.57 3.27
C PHE A 79 -5.50 7.72 3.50
N CYS A 80 -5.95 8.81 4.12
CA CYS A 80 -7.37 9.03 4.43
C CYS A 80 -8.22 9.25 3.17
N ALA A 81 -7.67 9.89 2.13
CA ALA A 81 -8.34 10.00 0.85
C ALA A 81 -8.53 8.63 0.18
N LEU A 82 -7.49 7.78 0.19
CA LEU A 82 -7.57 6.42 -0.34
C LEU A 82 -8.51 5.53 0.48
N GLN A 83 -8.45 5.58 1.81
CA GLN A 83 -9.34 4.82 2.68
C GLN A 83 -10.81 5.19 2.45
N LYS A 84 -11.13 6.50 2.34
CA LYS A 84 -12.49 6.96 2.06
C LYS A 84 -12.96 6.48 0.69
N ALA A 85 -12.14 6.64 -0.33
CA ALA A 85 -12.45 6.19 -1.69
C ALA A 85 -12.71 4.68 -1.74
N ASP A 86 -11.90 3.90 -1.02
CA ASP A 86 -12.02 2.45 -0.92
C ASP A 86 -13.36 2.04 -0.29
N ARG A 87 -13.69 2.60 0.87
CA ARG A 87 -14.98 2.36 1.54
C ARG A 87 -16.18 2.74 0.68
N GLU A 88 -16.13 3.86 -0.03
CA GLU A 88 -17.23 4.30 -0.89
C GLU A 88 -17.43 3.41 -2.14
N ILE A 89 -16.37 2.75 -2.62
CA ILE A 89 -16.44 1.91 -3.82
C ILE A 89 -16.66 0.42 -3.50
N LEU A 90 -16.07 -0.08 -2.40
CA LEU A 90 -16.16 -1.49 -2.02
C LEU A 90 -17.21 -1.75 -0.93
N GLY A 91 -17.63 -0.74 -0.17
CA GLY A 91 -18.49 -0.87 1.00
C GLY A 91 -17.72 -1.05 2.31
N GLU A 92 -16.46 -1.46 2.23
CA GLU A 92 -15.56 -1.67 3.37
C GLU A 92 -14.14 -1.23 3.01
N TYR A 93 -13.29 -1.07 4.03
CA TYR A 93 -11.88 -0.75 3.81
C TYR A 93 -11.04 -2.02 3.68
N GLU A 94 -10.41 -2.19 2.53
CA GLU A 94 -9.47 -3.27 2.27
C GLU A 94 -8.03 -2.73 2.19
N HIS A 95 -7.29 -2.88 3.28
CA HIS A 95 -5.93 -2.33 3.44
C HIS A 95 -4.93 -2.75 2.34
N ARG A 96 -5.16 -3.91 1.71
CA ARG A 96 -4.26 -4.50 0.71
C ARG A 96 -4.87 -4.62 -0.67
N ASN A 97 -5.91 -3.84 -0.98
CA ASN A 97 -6.46 -3.84 -2.33
C ASN A 97 -5.44 -3.34 -3.36
N VAL A 98 -5.68 -3.67 -4.62
CA VAL A 98 -4.75 -3.39 -5.72
C VAL A 98 -4.54 -1.89 -5.90
N ALA A 99 -5.58 -1.06 -5.76
CA ALA A 99 -5.48 0.40 -5.89
C ALA A 99 -4.47 0.99 -4.88
N LEU A 100 -4.56 0.60 -3.60
CA LEU A 100 -3.65 1.05 -2.56
C LEU A 100 -2.22 0.53 -2.79
N GLN A 101 -2.08 -0.70 -3.29
CA GLN A 101 -0.79 -1.26 -3.64
C GLN A 101 -0.11 -0.50 -4.78
N GLU A 102 -0.86 -0.12 -5.82
CA GLU A 102 -0.31 0.64 -6.95
C GLU A 102 0.20 2.03 -6.53
N VAL A 103 -0.51 2.69 -5.59
CA VAL A 103 0.01 3.95 -5.00
C VAL A 103 1.31 3.71 -4.23
N ARG A 104 1.41 2.64 -3.44
CA ARG A 104 2.65 2.28 -2.74
C ARG A 104 3.81 2.00 -3.70
N PHE A 105 3.54 1.34 -4.82
CA PHE A 105 4.54 1.12 -5.87
C PHE A 105 4.93 2.42 -6.58
N ALA A 106 3.97 3.32 -6.83
CA ALA A 106 4.27 4.64 -7.39
C ALA A 106 5.17 5.46 -6.44
N ILE A 107 4.89 5.43 -5.13
CA ILE A 107 5.75 6.04 -4.10
C ILE A 107 7.14 5.42 -4.13
N GLN A 108 7.24 4.10 -4.17
CA GLN A 108 8.51 3.40 -4.21
C GLN A 108 9.36 3.84 -5.41
N ASP A 109 8.74 3.99 -6.58
CA ASP A 109 9.44 4.41 -7.79
C ASP A 109 9.82 5.90 -7.72
N ALA A 110 8.92 6.77 -7.26
CA ALA A 110 9.18 8.20 -7.10
C ALA A 110 10.29 8.53 -6.09
N THR A 111 10.48 7.67 -5.08
CA THR A 111 11.48 7.86 -4.02
C THR A 111 12.79 7.10 -4.28
N ARG A 112 12.85 6.28 -5.33
CA ARG A 112 14.03 5.46 -5.65
C ARG A 112 15.29 6.29 -5.84
N ASP A 113 15.18 7.39 -6.55
CA ASP A 113 16.29 8.25 -6.93
C ASP A 113 16.51 9.42 -5.96
N ARG A 114 15.58 9.65 -5.04
CA ARG A 114 15.73 10.64 -3.96
C ARG A 114 16.62 10.04 -2.86
N GLN A 115 17.90 9.87 -3.17
CA GLN A 115 18.87 9.27 -2.27
C GLN A 115 19.29 10.24 -1.14
N THR A 116 18.45 10.35 -0.14
CA THR A 116 19.01 10.52 1.21
C THR A 116 19.06 9.10 1.80
N GLU A 117 20.26 8.55 1.96
CA GLU A 117 20.51 7.15 2.41
C GLU A 117 19.69 6.74 3.64
N MET A 118 19.39 7.70 4.51
CA MET A 118 18.65 7.50 5.75
C MET A 118 17.15 7.27 5.51
N VAL A 119 16.53 8.00 4.58
CA VAL A 119 15.11 7.89 4.26
C VAL A 119 14.84 6.60 3.51
N ILE A 120 15.72 6.20 2.59
CA ILE A 120 15.58 4.93 1.85
C ILE A 120 15.74 3.73 2.78
N ARG A 121 16.66 3.79 3.75
CA ARG A 121 16.84 2.73 4.74
C ARG A 121 15.60 2.61 5.64
N ALA A 122 15.04 3.73 6.10
CA ALA A 122 13.79 3.77 6.85
C ALA A 122 12.60 3.25 6.01
N LEU A 123 12.43 3.71 4.76
CA LEU A 123 11.36 3.27 3.87
C LEU A 123 11.47 1.79 3.46
N ARG A 124 12.67 1.22 3.40
CA ARG A 124 12.89 -0.21 3.15
C ARG A 124 12.60 -1.07 4.37
N GLN A 125 12.78 -0.52 5.57
CA GLN A 125 12.60 -1.23 6.84
C GLN A 125 11.14 -1.29 7.27
N PHE A 126 10.29 -0.35 6.78
CA PHE A 126 8.85 -0.34 7.06
C PHE A 126 8.08 -1.18 6.04
N SER A 127 7.08 -1.90 6.54
CA SER A 127 6.15 -2.66 5.69
C SER A 127 5.43 -1.72 4.72
N LEU A 128 5.10 -2.19 3.51
CA LEU A 128 4.33 -1.43 2.51
C LEU A 128 3.14 -0.63 3.07
N PRO A 129 2.40 -1.12 4.10
CA PRO A 129 1.30 -0.38 4.72
C PRO A 129 1.63 1.03 5.23
N HIS A 130 2.84 1.24 5.73
CA HIS A 130 3.25 2.53 6.29
C HIS A 130 3.74 3.55 5.26
N ARG A 131 4.04 3.12 4.04
CA ARG A 131 4.59 4.03 3.02
C ARG A 131 3.67 5.19 2.64
N LEU A 132 2.36 5.00 2.68
CA LEU A 132 1.41 6.08 2.38
C LEU A 132 1.55 7.22 3.37
N MET A 133 1.54 6.90 4.66
CA MET A 133 1.71 7.85 5.74
C MET A 133 3.12 8.46 5.74
N ASP A 134 4.14 7.60 5.67
CA ASP A 134 5.53 8.04 5.71
C ASP A 134 5.82 9.02 4.57
N PHE A 135 5.39 8.70 3.35
CA PHE A 135 5.54 9.58 2.18
C PHE A 135 4.79 10.89 2.37
N ASN A 136 3.53 10.84 2.85
CA ASN A 136 2.70 12.02 3.08
C ASN A 136 3.35 12.99 4.09
N ASN A 137 4.05 12.45 5.10
CA ASN A 137 4.62 13.19 6.23
C ASN A 137 6.09 13.65 5.98
N LEU A 138 6.74 13.20 4.90
CA LEU A 138 8.10 13.64 4.60
C LEU A 138 8.15 15.17 4.45
N PRO A 139 9.14 15.85 5.07
CA PRO A 139 9.28 17.30 4.98
C PRO A 139 9.38 17.84 3.54
N GLU A 140 10.00 17.08 2.65
CA GLU A 140 10.18 17.39 1.24
C GLU A 140 8.98 17.04 0.34
N THR A 141 8.03 16.25 0.82
CA THR A 141 6.83 15.91 0.02
C THR A 141 5.95 17.13 -0.15
N ARG A 142 5.63 17.46 -1.39
CA ARG A 142 4.71 18.52 -1.78
C ARG A 142 3.37 17.93 -2.23
N PHE A 143 2.36 18.77 -2.31
CA PHE A 143 1.06 18.34 -2.81
C PHE A 143 1.14 17.79 -4.24
N GLU A 144 1.97 18.38 -5.09
CA GLU A 144 2.23 17.94 -6.45
C GLU A 144 2.80 16.52 -6.51
N ASP A 145 3.65 16.14 -5.54
CA ASP A 145 4.18 14.78 -5.43
C ASP A 145 3.07 13.78 -5.08
N VAL A 146 2.13 14.18 -4.21
CA VAL A 146 0.95 13.37 -3.86
C VAL A 146 0.06 13.17 -5.09
N LYS A 147 -0.20 14.22 -5.86
CA LYS A 147 -0.94 14.15 -7.13
C LYS A 147 -0.22 13.29 -8.16
N GLN A 148 1.09 13.39 -8.23
CA GLN A 148 1.91 12.61 -9.16
C GLN A 148 1.82 11.11 -8.89
N VAL A 149 1.94 10.67 -7.64
CA VAL A 149 1.85 9.22 -7.33
C VAL A 149 0.45 8.67 -7.58
N LEU A 150 -0.61 9.44 -7.32
CA LEU A 150 -1.99 9.06 -7.67
C LEU A 150 -2.16 8.93 -9.20
N ARG A 151 -1.65 9.90 -9.97
CA ARG A 151 -1.69 9.87 -11.42
C ARG A 151 -0.97 8.63 -11.98
N VAL A 152 0.25 8.39 -11.55
CA VAL A 152 1.04 7.22 -12.00
C VAL A 152 0.33 5.91 -11.69
N ALA A 153 -0.25 5.76 -10.49
CA ALA A 153 -1.02 4.59 -10.11
C ALA A 153 -2.26 4.43 -11.01
N THR A 154 -2.99 5.53 -11.28
CA THR A 154 -4.18 5.55 -12.14
C THR A 154 -3.84 5.14 -13.57
N GLU A 155 -2.77 5.67 -14.14
CA GLU A 155 -2.29 5.35 -15.49
C GLU A 155 -1.91 3.85 -15.59
N ARG A 156 -1.21 3.31 -14.60
CA ARG A 156 -0.83 1.89 -14.55
C ARG A 156 -2.03 0.96 -14.50
N VAL A 157 -2.98 1.25 -13.62
CA VAL A 157 -4.22 0.46 -13.51
C VAL A 157 -5.03 0.56 -14.80
N GLY A 158 -5.20 1.76 -15.37
CA GLY A 158 -5.89 1.97 -16.62
C GLY A 158 -5.26 1.22 -17.79
N ALA A 159 -3.93 1.27 -17.93
CA ALA A 159 -3.20 0.56 -18.97
C ALA A 159 -3.35 -0.97 -18.85
N ARG A 160 -3.35 -1.51 -17.62
CA ARG A 160 -3.53 -2.95 -17.37
C ARG A 160 -4.95 -3.40 -17.67
N LEU A 161 -5.97 -2.60 -17.31
CA LEU A 161 -7.37 -2.87 -17.66
C LEU A 161 -7.60 -2.92 -19.17
N ASN A 162 -6.96 -2.04 -19.92
CA ASN A 162 -7.08 -2.03 -21.36
C ASN A 162 -6.44 -3.26 -22.00
N ARG A 163 -5.29 -3.74 -21.49
CA ARG A 163 -4.65 -4.97 -21.98
C ARG A 163 -5.46 -6.23 -21.68
N SER A 164 -6.16 -6.29 -20.55
CA SER A 164 -6.96 -7.46 -20.19
C SER A 164 -8.26 -7.62 -21.00
N LYS A 165 -8.61 -6.63 -21.82
CA LYS A 165 -9.79 -6.65 -22.70
C LYS A 165 -9.46 -7.06 -24.15
N GLN A 166 -8.18 -7.17 -24.48
CA GLN A 166 -7.68 -7.63 -25.78
C GLN A 166 -7.40 -9.13 -25.75
#